data_b0bc7e489587f6c6497566738bb40cd1
#
_entry.id   b0bc7e489587f6c6497566738bb40cd1
#
_cell.length_a   1.000
_cell.length_b   1.000
_cell.length_c   1.000
_cell.angle_alpha   90.00
_cell.angle_beta   90.00
_cell.angle_gamma   90.00
#
_symmetry.space_group_name_H-M   'P 1'
#
loop_
_entity.id
_entity.type
_entity.pdbx_description
1 polymer ?
#
loop_
_entity_poly.entity_id
_entity_poly.type
_entity_poly.pdbx_seq_one_letter_code
_entity_poly.pdbx_strand_id
1 'polypeptide(L)'
;PRGVIWKIIPDDKLKILVIESREPIETPKRYRNEFGQLLEHSPFCERDIVTPKHNPSLATGQVDVMVKLSDGIQKYTYLHHPFDVVGWDGYYYPYAFNISDFMPITGKIHQPPPVHQTFQSKNFVVCSFVPRLFDYHPNSIPAPYAHSNIDSDEIIYYVDGDFMSRKGVKKESITYHPMGLPHGPQPGKTEESIGAKETNEFAVMIDTFKKIN
;
A
#
# COMPACT_ATOMS: atom_id res chain seq x y z
N PRO A 1 -10.96 -5.26 -7.58
CA PRO A 1 -10.95 -6.75 -7.57
C PRO A 1 -11.30 -7.32 -8.94
N ARG A 2 -10.96 -8.59 -9.17
CA ARG A 2 -11.31 -9.28 -10.41
C ARG A 2 -12.82 -9.38 -10.58
N GLY A 3 -13.30 -9.21 -11.83
CA GLY A 3 -14.73 -9.29 -12.14
C GLY A 3 -15.56 -8.10 -11.68
N VAL A 4 -14.96 -7.10 -11.08
CA VAL A 4 -15.64 -5.88 -10.67
C VAL A 4 -15.40 -4.79 -11.71
N ILE A 5 -16.49 -4.23 -12.24
CA ILE A 5 -16.44 -3.04 -13.09
C ILE A 5 -16.32 -1.82 -12.19
N TRP A 6 -15.35 -0.96 -12.48
CA TRP A 6 -15.08 0.20 -11.64
C TRP A 6 -14.71 1.41 -12.49
N LYS A 7 -14.89 2.58 -11.91
CA LYS A 7 -14.50 3.85 -12.50
C LYS A 7 -13.96 4.77 -11.40
N ILE A 8 -12.82 5.41 -11.66
CA ILE A 8 -12.28 6.45 -10.80
C ILE A 8 -12.63 7.80 -11.41
N ILE A 9 -13.24 8.66 -10.61
CA ILE A 9 -13.58 10.03 -11.02
C ILE A 9 -12.84 10.94 -10.02
N PRO A 10 -11.72 11.55 -10.42
CA PRO A 10 -10.99 12.45 -9.54
C PRO A 10 -11.68 13.83 -9.49
N ASP A 11 -11.64 14.47 -8.33
CA ASP A 11 -12.09 15.85 -8.15
C ASP A 11 -11.09 16.85 -8.76
N ASP A 12 -9.81 16.46 -8.85
CA ASP A 12 -8.71 17.22 -9.45
C ASP A 12 -7.70 16.25 -10.07
N LYS A 13 -6.46 16.64 -10.22
CA LYS A 13 -5.39 15.78 -10.73
C LYS A 13 -5.18 14.55 -9.87
N LEU A 14 -5.19 13.38 -10.50
CA LEU A 14 -4.92 12.12 -9.86
C LEU A 14 -3.56 11.57 -10.30
N LYS A 15 -2.73 11.16 -9.34
CA LYS A 15 -1.51 10.38 -9.56
C LYS A 15 -1.72 9.01 -8.95
N ILE A 16 -1.48 7.97 -9.72
CA ILE A 16 -1.73 6.58 -9.31
C ILE A 16 -0.48 5.76 -9.57
N LEU A 17 -0.06 5.00 -8.54
CA LEU A 17 0.79 3.82 -8.71
C LEU A 17 -0.13 2.60 -8.75
N VAL A 18 -0.11 1.85 -9.85
CA VAL A 18 -0.94 0.66 -10.03
C VAL A 18 -0.11 -0.57 -9.68
N ILE A 19 -0.60 -1.36 -8.74
CA ILE A 19 -0.03 -2.65 -8.35
C ILE A 19 -1.05 -3.72 -8.68
N GLU A 20 -0.63 -4.70 -9.47
CA GLU A 20 -1.51 -5.80 -9.90
C GLU A 20 -1.00 -7.14 -9.39
N SER A 21 -1.93 -7.97 -8.96
CA SER A 21 -1.68 -9.36 -8.57
C SER A 21 -2.73 -10.28 -9.16
N ARG A 22 -2.33 -11.51 -9.49
CA ARG A 22 -3.29 -12.58 -9.81
C ARG A 22 -3.99 -13.11 -8.57
N GLU A 23 -3.32 -13.02 -7.42
CA GLU A 23 -3.85 -13.44 -6.13
C GLU A 23 -4.52 -12.26 -5.41
N PRO A 24 -5.46 -12.51 -4.52
CA PRO A 24 -6.09 -11.46 -3.72
C PRO A 24 -5.07 -10.64 -2.93
N ILE A 25 -5.37 -9.35 -2.78
CA ILE A 25 -4.68 -8.48 -1.82
C ILE A 25 -5.58 -8.37 -0.61
N GLU A 26 -5.09 -8.80 0.54
CA GLU A 26 -5.87 -9.01 1.75
C GLU A 26 -5.21 -8.35 2.97
N THR A 27 -6.00 -8.14 3.99
CA THR A 27 -5.47 -7.86 5.33
C THR A 27 -4.67 -9.05 5.84
N PRO A 28 -3.48 -8.85 6.44
CA PRO A 28 -2.69 -9.95 7.01
C PRO A 28 -3.49 -10.83 7.98
N LYS A 29 -3.29 -12.13 7.90
CA LYS A 29 -4.01 -13.09 8.76
C LYS A 29 -3.81 -12.82 10.26
N ARG A 30 -2.63 -12.33 10.65
CA ARG A 30 -2.33 -12.00 12.05
C ARG A 30 -3.15 -10.83 12.61
N TYR A 31 -3.82 -10.06 11.76
CA TYR A 31 -4.69 -8.95 12.17
C TYR A 31 -6.15 -9.36 12.29
N ARG A 32 -6.49 -10.60 11.98
CA ARG A 32 -7.86 -11.09 11.93
C ARG A 32 -8.07 -12.30 12.84
N ASN A 33 -9.26 -12.44 13.39
CA ASN A 33 -9.71 -13.69 14.01
C ASN A 33 -10.15 -14.71 12.95
N GLU A 34 -10.59 -15.88 13.38
CA GLU A 34 -11.06 -16.96 12.51
C GLU A 34 -12.31 -16.59 11.69
N PHE A 35 -13.07 -15.59 12.12
CA PHE A 35 -14.27 -15.08 11.44
C PHE A 35 -13.96 -13.92 10.48
N GLY A 36 -12.71 -13.50 10.37
CA GLY A 36 -12.26 -12.41 9.49
C GLY A 36 -12.36 -11.00 10.08
N GLN A 37 -12.81 -10.87 11.33
CA GLN A 37 -12.87 -9.59 12.01
C GLN A 37 -11.48 -9.11 12.41
N LEU A 38 -11.22 -7.81 12.29
CA LEU A 38 -9.97 -7.23 12.73
C LEU A 38 -9.83 -7.29 14.25
N LEU A 39 -8.63 -7.60 14.70
CA LEU A 39 -8.29 -7.71 16.11
C LEU A 39 -8.01 -6.32 16.68
N GLU A 40 -8.26 -6.13 17.98
CA GLU A 40 -8.05 -4.86 18.69
C GLU A 40 -6.62 -4.30 18.53
N HIS A 41 -5.62 -5.17 18.43
CA HIS A 41 -4.22 -4.78 18.24
C HIS A 41 -3.77 -4.66 16.77
N SER A 42 -4.71 -4.71 15.83
CA SER A 42 -4.42 -4.43 14.42
C SER A 42 -4.04 -2.96 14.23
N PRO A 43 -3.19 -2.63 13.24
CA PRO A 43 -2.80 -1.24 13.00
C PRO A 43 -3.91 -0.38 12.39
N PHE A 44 -5.06 -0.95 12.10
CA PHE A 44 -6.28 -0.30 11.62
C PHE A 44 -7.50 -1.17 11.92
N CYS A 45 -8.68 -0.62 11.84
CA CYS A 45 -9.93 -1.32 12.13
C CYS A 45 -10.94 -1.20 10.98
N GLU A 46 -12.08 -1.87 11.09
CA GLU A 46 -13.11 -1.88 10.05
C GLU A 46 -13.64 -0.48 9.71
N ARG A 47 -13.66 0.44 10.67
CA ARG A 47 -14.06 1.83 10.45
C ARG A 47 -13.19 2.55 9.43
N ASP A 48 -11.90 2.17 9.33
CA ASP A 48 -10.91 2.80 8.47
C ASP A 48 -10.99 2.28 7.03
N ILE A 49 -11.76 1.22 6.81
CA ILE A 49 -12.02 0.62 5.50
C ILE A 49 -13.27 1.24 4.90
N VAL A 50 -13.09 1.99 3.82
CA VAL A 50 -14.17 2.71 3.15
C VAL A 50 -14.57 1.98 1.87
N THR A 51 -15.83 1.62 1.76
CA THR A 51 -16.40 1.03 0.53
C THR A 51 -16.97 2.10 -0.38
N PRO A 52 -16.98 1.89 -1.70
CA PRO A 52 -17.61 2.83 -2.63
C PRO A 52 -19.10 3.01 -2.29
N LYS A 53 -19.57 4.24 -2.46
CA LYS A 53 -21.02 4.52 -2.35
C LYS A 53 -21.73 3.85 -3.51
N HIS A 54 -22.84 3.17 -3.20
CA HIS A 54 -23.71 2.65 -4.24
C HIS A 54 -24.33 3.81 -5.02
N ASN A 55 -24.07 3.84 -6.31
CA ASN A 55 -24.55 4.89 -7.21
C ASN A 55 -24.92 4.27 -8.57
N PRO A 56 -26.08 3.59 -8.66
CA PRO A 56 -26.52 2.96 -9.89
C PRO A 56 -26.79 4.01 -10.96
N SER A 57 -26.58 3.64 -12.21
CA SER A 57 -26.88 4.48 -13.37
C SER A 57 -27.90 3.79 -14.24
N LEU A 58 -29.00 4.48 -14.52
CA LEU A 58 -30.03 4.05 -15.47
C LEU A 58 -29.81 4.66 -16.87
N ALA A 59 -28.65 5.23 -17.13
CA ALA A 59 -28.34 5.83 -18.41
C ALA A 59 -28.37 4.79 -19.54
N THR A 60 -29.07 5.11 -20.61
CA THR A 60 -29.11 4.32 -21.85
C THR A 60 -28.09 4.83 -22.86
N GLY A 61 -27.70 3.96 -23.78
CA GLY A 61 -26.69 4.26 -24.79
C GLY A 61 -25.48 3.37 -24.69
N GLN A 62 -24.56 3.53 -25.62
CA GLN A 62 -23.35 2.72 -25.65
C GLN A 62 -22.35 3.13 -24.57
N VAL A 63 -21.90 2.17 -23.80
CA VAL A 63 -20.86 2.32 -22.78
C VAL A 63 -19.78 1.28 -22.99
N ASP A 64 -18.56 1.71 -23.14
CA ASP A 64 -17.41 0.84 -23.33
C ASP A 64 -16.80 0.45 -21.99
N VAL A 65 -16.60 -0.85 -21.77
CA VAL A 65 -15.87 -1.41 -20.63
C VAL A 65 -14.59 -2.06 -21.14
N MET A 66 -13.47 -1.60 -20.63
CA MET A 66 -12.17 -2.16 -20.96
C MET A 66 -11.86 -3.30 -19.99
N VAL A 67 -11.63 -4.49 -20.51
CA VAL A 67 -11.35 -5.69 -19.72
C VAL A 67 -9.90 -6.11 -19.96
N LYS A 68 -9.09 -6.08 -18.89
CA LYS A 68 -7.73 -6.58 -18.96
C LYS A 68 -7.72 -8.10 -18.86
N LEU A 69 -7.15 -8.74 -19.86
CA LEU A 69 -6.90 -10.16 -19.96
C LEU A 69 -5.40 -10.47 -19.72
N SER A 70 -5.04 -11.75 -19.75
CA SER A 70 -3.64 -12.18 -19.61
C SER A 70 -2.73 -11.73 -20.76
N ASP A 71 -3.29 -11.55 -21.93
CA ASP A 71 -2.61 -11.30 -23.21
C ASP A 71 -2.98 -9.94 -23.84
N GLY A 72 -3.80 -9.13 -23.17
CA GLY A 72 -4.16 -7.82 -23.69
C GLY A 72 -5.36 -7.18 -23.02
N ILE A 73 -5.90 -6.17 -23.71
CA ILE A 73 -7.11 -5.46 -23.29
C ILE A 73 -8.19 -5.69 -24.33
N GLN A 74 -9.34 -6.16 -23.89
CA GLN A 74 -10.53 -6.33 -24.70
C GLN A 74 -11.57 -5.26 -24.36
N LYS A 75 -12.22 -4.71 -25.35
CA LYS A 75 -13.31 -3.76 -25.18
C LYS A 75 -14.65 -4.46 -25.34
N TYR A 76 -15.53 -4.28 -24.38
CA TYR A 76 -16.93 -4.68 -24.45
C TYR A 76 -17.81 -3.44 -24.52
N THR A 77 -18.71 -3.39 -25.48
CA THR A 77 -19.66 -2.29 -25.63
C THR A 77 -21.03 -2.75 -25.13
N TYR A 78 -21.50 -2.13 -24.06
CA TYR A 78 -22.85 -2.36 -23.52
C TYR A 78 -23.83 -1.34 -24.13
N LEU A 79 -25.10 -1.72 -24.22
CA LEU A 79 -26.16 -0.82 -24.68
C LEU A 79 -26.81 -0.01 -23.56
N HIS A 80 -26.35 -0.20 -22.35
CA HIS A 80 -26.76 0.52 -21.13
C HIS A 80 -25.57 0.64 -20.20
N HIS A 81 -25.65 1.52 -19.21
CA HIS A 81 -24.58 1.69 -18.24
C HIS A 81 -24.46 0.44 -17.35
N PRO A 82 -23.27 -0.16 -17.18
CA PRO A 82 -23.11 -1.41 -16.42
C PRO A 82 -23.25 -1.25 -14.90
N PHE A 83 -23.42 -0.02 -14.39
CA PHE A 83 -23.70 0.23 -12.97
C PHE A 83 -25.21 0.26 -12.71
N ASP A 84 -25.91 -0.76 -13.17
CA ASP A 84 -27.35 -0.92 -13.02
C ASP A 84 -27.78 -1.88 -11.90
N VAL A 85 -26.80 -2.47 -11.21
CA VAL A 85 -27.03 -3.42 -10.12
C VAL A 85 -27.42 -2.72 -8.82
N VAL A 86 -28.21 -3.38 -7.99
CA VAL A 86 -28.70 -2.85 -6.70
C VAL A 86 -27.60 -2.83 -5.65
N GLY A 87 -26.60 -3.69 -5.74
CA GLY A 87 -25.51 -3.78 -4.78
C GLY A 87 -24.49 -4.83 -5.17
N TRP A 88 -23.54 -5.07 -4.30
CA TRP A 88 -22.51 -6.09 -4.43
C TRP A 88 -22.66 -7.13 -3.33
N ASP A 89 -22.66 -8.40 -3.71
CA ASP A 89 -22.82 -9.56 -2.82
C ASP A 89 -21.69 -10.59 -3.02
N GLY A 90 -20.54 -10.13 -3.45
CA GLY A 90 -19.37 -10.97 -3.70
C GLY A 90 -18.40 -11.00 -2.52
N TYR A 91 -17.54 -12.02 -2.48
CA TYR A 91 -16.49 -12.17 -1.48
C TYR A 91 -15.42 -11.06 -1.59
N TYR A 92 -15.09 -10.65 -2.80
CA TYR A 92 -14.17 -9.55 -3.05
C TYR A 92 -14.92 -8.31 -3.53
N TYR A 93 -14.83 -7.24 -2.80
CA TYR A 93 -15.38 -5.94 -3.17
C TYR A 93 -14.29 -4.86 -3.12
N PRO A 94 -14.44 -3.77 -3.88
CA PRO A 94 -13.50 -2.66 -3.82
C PRO A 94 -13.61 -1.93 -2.49
N TYR A 95 -12.47 -1.49 -1.98
CA TYR A 95 -12.41 -0.67 -0.78
C TYR A 95 -11.24 0.32 -0.88
N ALA A 96 -11.28 1.35 -0.09
CA ALA A 96 -10.22 2.32 0.09
C ALA A 96 -9.77 2.35 1.55
N PHE A 97 -8.49 2.59 1.76
CA PHE A 97 -7.88 2.79 3.05
C PHE A 97 -6.98 4.03 2.98
N ASN A 98 -7.20 4.97 3.89
CA ASN A 98 -6.34 6.15 3.97
C ASN A 98 -5.09 5.79 4.77
N ILE A 99 -3.90 5.99 4.20
CA ILE A 99 -2.64 5.71 4.88
C ILE A 99 -2.51 6.45 6.22
N SER A 100 -3.14 7.61 6.37
CA SER A 100 -3.13 8.38 7.63
C SER A 100 -3.85 7.67 8.79
N ASP A 101 -4.70 6.68 8.48
CA ASP A 101 -5.43 5.90 9.48
C ASP A 101 -4.62 4.68 9.96
N PHE A 102 -3.43 4.44 9.38
CA PHE A 102 -2.54 3.40 9.85
C PHE A 102 -1.92 3.79 11.20
N MET A 103 -2.05 2.92 12.20
CA MET A 103 -1.53 3.14 13.55
C MET A 103 -0.18 2.44 13.73
N PRO A 104 0.95 3.16 13.65
CA PRO A 104 2.26 2.55 13.76
C PRO A 104 2.53 2.07 15.20
N ILE A 105 3.31 1.00 15.32
CA ILE A 105 3.87 0.58 16.61
C ILE A 105 5.00 1.54 16.97
N THR A 106 4.97 2.05 18.21
CA THR A 106 5.97 2.98 18.76
C THR A 106 6.46 2.52 20.14
N GLY A 107 7.60 3.02 20.60
CA GLY A 107 8.13 2.76 21.94
C GLY A 107 9.47 2.03 21.95
N LYS A 108 9.72 1.20 22.97
CA LYS A 108 10.97 0.45 23.17
C LYS A 108 11.03 -0.88 22.41
N ILE A 109 10.34 -0.96 21.31
CA ILE A 109 10.29 -2.17 20.51
C ILE A 109 11.08 -1.92 19.23
N HIS A 110 11.96 -2.84 18.87
CA HIS A 110 12.55 -2.84 17.54
C HIS A 110 11.43 -2.87 16.48
N GLN A 111 11.51 -1.97 15.49
CA GLN A 111 10.47 -1.75 14.51
C GLN A 111 10.90 -2.25 13.11
N PRO A 112 11.00 -3.58 12.91
CA PRO A 112 11.32 -4.12 11.59
C PRO A 112 10.15 -3.89 10.61
N PRO A 113 10.39 -3.96 9.29
CA PRO A 113 9.37 -3.72 8.27
C PRO A 113 8.01 -4.41 8.51
N PRO A 114 7.92 -5.65 9.06
CA PRO A 114 6.62 -6.28 9.34
C PRO A 114 5.67 -5.49 10.25
N VAL A 115 6.14 -4.58 11.10
CA VAL A 115 5.25 -3.74 11.94
C VAL A 115 4.54 -2.67 11.12
N HIS A 116 5.02 -2.38 9.91
CA HIS A 116 4.43 -1.44 8.97
C HIS A 116 3.51 -2.11 7.95
N GLN A 117 3.41 -3.44 7.96
CA GLN A 117 2.63 -4.17 6.97
C GLN A 117 1.15 -3.81 7.07
N THR A 118 0.58 -3.40 5.95
CA THR A 118 -0.82 -2.99 5.81
C THR A 118 -1.62 -4.08 5.13
N PHE A 119 -1.14 -4.54 3.98
CA PHE A 119 -1.79 -5.59 3.20
C PHE A 119 -0.78 -6.65 2.77
N GLN A 120 -1.30 -7.77 2.33
CA GLN A 120 -0.49 -8.85 1.77
C GLN A 120 -1.18 -9.51 0.58
N SER A 121 -0.37 -10.06 -0.28
CA SER A 121 -0.76 -11.04 -1.30
C SER A 121 0.17 -12.24 -1.19
N LYS A 122 -0.11 -13.30 -1.95
CA LYS A 122 0.80 -14.45 -2.02
C LYS A 122 2.21 -14.09 -2.51
N ASN A 123 2.33 -13.04 -3.31
CA ASN A 123 3.55 -12.69 -4.02
C ASN A 123 4.19 -11.38 -3.54
N PHE A 124 3.56 -10.63 -2.66
CA PHE A 124 4.11 -9.39 -2.12
C PHE A 124 3.39 -8.94 -0.84
N VAL A 125 4.01 -8.02 -0.13
CA VAL A 125 3.42 -7.27 0.98
C VAL A 125 3.41 -5.78 0.66
N VAL A 126 2.46 -5.07 1.27
CA VAL A 126 2.37 -3.61 1.23
C VAL A 126 2.56 -3.10 2.64
N CYS A 127 3.52 -2.20 2.81
CA CYS A 127 3.81 -1.54 4.08
C CYS A 127 3.52 -0.05 4.01
N SER A 128 3.01 0.51 5.11
CA SER A 128 2.74 1.94 5.27
C SER A 128 3.72 2.54 6.26
N PHE A 129 4.56 3.45 5.80
CA PHE A 129 5.37 4.31 6.64
C PHE A 129 4.61 5.62 6.85
N VAL A 130 4.34 5.93 8.10
CA VAL A 130 3.57 7.12 8.50
C VAL A 130 4.31 7.88 9.59
N PRO A 131 3.95 9.14 9.88
CA PRO A 131 4.49 9.88 11.01
C PRO A 131 4.41 9.06 12.30
N ARG A 132 5.52 8.95 13.01
CA ARG A 132 5.62 8.13 14.22
C ARG A 132 6.81 8.54 15.09
N LEU A 133 6.68 8.24 16.38
CA LEU A 133 7.81 8.30 17.30
C LEU A 133 8.77 7.15 17.01
N PHE A 134 10.05 7.40 17.17
CA PHE A 134 11.07 6.35 17.15
C PHE A 134 11.19 5.65 18.49
N ASP A 135 11.95 4.54 18.50
CA ASP A 135 12.38 3.89 19.71
C ASP A 135 13.16 4.90 20.58
N TYR A 136 12.74 5.07 21.81
CA TYR A 136 13.34 6.01 22.76
C TYR A 136 14.46 5.41 23.64
N HIS A 137 14.95 4.21 23.29
CA HIS A 137 16.13 3.66 23.96
C HIS A 137 17.35 4.56 23.71
N PRO A 138 18.21 4.86 24.73
CA PRO A 138 19.34 5.78 24.55
C PRO A 138 20.30 5.42 23.42
N ASN A 139 20.42 4.15 23.07
CA ASN A 139 21.29 3.63 22.01
C ASN A 139 20.52 3.33 20.71
N SER A 140 19.29 3.82 20.56
CA SER A 140 18.55 3.59 19.32
C SER A 140 19.14 4.39 18.17
N ILE A 141 19.12 3.77 16.99
CA ILE A 141 19.50 4.40 15.72
C ILE A 141 18.25 4.44 14.86
N PRO A 142 17.66 5.63 14.64
CA PRO A 142 16.41 5.76 13.89
C PRO A 142 16.48 5.36 12.42
N ALA A 143 17.62 5.62 11.76
CA ALA A 143 17.81 5.20 10.37
C ALA A 143 17.87 3.67 10.27
N PRO A 144 17.28 3.09 9.20
CA PRO A 144 17.35 1.65 8.98
C PRO A 144 18.80 1.21 8.76
N TYR A 145 19.09 -0.06 8.98
CA TYR A 145 20.41 -0.64 8.67
C TYR A 145 20.53 -0.99 7.18
N ALA A 146 21.76 -1.04 6.68
CA ALA A 146 22.03 -1.53 5.34
C ALA A 146 21.78 -3.05 5.27
N HIS A 147 21.07 -3.50 4.26
CA HIS A 147 20.72 -4.88 4.05
C HIS A 147 20.56 -5.21 2.57
N SER A 148 20.29 -6.47 2.27
CA SER A 148 20.02 -6.95 0.92
C SER A 148 18.97 -8.05 0.99
N ASN A 149 17.94 -7.93 0.18
CA ASN A 149 16.92 -8.96 -0.01
C ASN A 149 17.31 -9.83 -1.22
N ILE A 150 17.60 -11.11 -0.98
CA ILE A 150 18.07 -12.02 -2.05
C ILE A 150 16.91 -12.38 -3.00
N ASP A 151 15.72 -12.59 -2.45
CA ASP A 151 14.56 -13.12 -3.17
C ASP A 151 13.41 -12.10 -3.27
N SER A 152 13.69 -10.83 -3.02
CA SER A 152 12.69 -9.77 -2.98
C SER A 152 13.16 -8.53 -3.72
N ASP A 153 12.32 -8.02 -4.59
CA ASP A 153 12.42 -6.65 -5.09
C ASP A 153 11.66 -5.72 -4.15
N GLU A 154 12.23 -4.57 -3.83
CA GLU A 154 11.61 -3.55 -3.01
C GLU A 154 11.32 -2.30 -3.84
N ILE A 155 10.09 -1.82 -3.79
CA ILE A 155 9.68 -0.54 -4.36
C ILE A 155 9.16 0.34 -3.23
N ILE A 156 9.65 1.59 -3.16
CA ILE A 156 9.15 2.59 -2.22
C ILE A 156 8.62 3.79 -3.00
N TYR A 157 7.35 4.10 -2.80
CA TYR A 157 6.71 5.33 -3.26
C TYR A 157 6.65 6.33 -2.12
N TYR A 158 7.31 7.46 -2.29
CA TYR A 158 7.43 8.52 -1.30
C TYR A 158 6.28 9.52 -1.49
N VAL A 159 5.31 9.45 -0.60
CA VAL A 159 4.06 10.23 -0.72
C VAL A 159 4.25 11.67 -0.28
N ASP A 160 4.77 11.88 0.93
CA ASP A 160 4.97 13.22 1.52
C ASP A 160 5.89 13.17 2.75
N GLY A 161 6.41 14.33 3.16
CA GLY A 161 7.19 14.49 4.39
C GLY A 161 8.70 14.45 4.18
N ASP A 162 9.43 14.22 5.27
CA ASP A 162 10.89 14.20 5.31
C ASP A 162 11.44 12.78 5.32
N PHE A 163 12.16 12.42 4.28
CA PHE A 163 12.69 11.07 4.09
C PHE A 163 14.10 10.95 4.67
N MET A 164 14.18 10.63 5.95
CA MET A 164 15.39 10.65 6.76
C MET A 164 16.56 9.85 6.17
N SER A 165 16.31 8.68 5.61
CA SER A 165 17.34 7.76 5.11
C SER A 165 17.88 8.11 3.72
N ARG A 166 17.33 9.10 3.04
CA ARG A 166 17.60 9.41 1.63
C ARG A 166 18.02 10.85 1.41
N LYS A 167 18.93 11.06 0.43
CA LYS A 167 19.27 12.37 -0.12
C LYS A 167 18.69 12.48 -1.52
N GLY A 168 18.09 13.64 -1.85
CA GLY A 168 17.58 13.90 -3.20
C GLY A 168 16.26 13.21 -3.56
N VAL A 169 15.70 12.38 -2.68
CA VAL A 169 14.35 11.89 -2.82
C VAL A 169 13.37 13.01 -2.47
N LYS A 170 12.38 13.18 -3.32
CA LYS A 170 11.34 14.22 -3.17
C LYS A 170 9.97 13.54 -3.10
N LYS A 171 8.98 14.31 -2.69
CA LYS A 171 7.57 13.93 -2.82
C LYS A 171 7.29 13.37 -4.22
N GLU A 172 6.54 12.26 -4.26
CA GLU A 172 6.15 11.53 -5.48
C GLU A 172 7.31 10.84 -6.21
N SER A 173 8.47 10.74 -5.58
CA SER A 173 9.56 9.88 -6.09
C SER A 173 9.24 8.41 -5.86
N ILE A 174 9.86 7.56 -6.68
CA ILE A 174 9.86 6.11 -6.50
C ILE A 174 11.30 5.65 -6.47
N THR A 175 11.65 4.80 -5.51
CA THR A 175 12.92 4.04 -5.54
C THR A 175 12.63 2.58 -5.80
N TYR A 176 13.54 1.94 -6.51
CA TYR A 176 13.52 0.52 -6.80
C TYR A 176 14.83 -0.10 -6.36
N HIS A 177 14.75 -1.08 -5.49
CA HIS A 177 15.87 -1.85 -4.99
C HIS A 177 15.71 -3.30 -5.49
N PRO A 178 16.39 -3.68 -6.58
CA PRO A 178 16.29 -5.02 -7.11
C PRO A 178 16.89 -6.04 -6.15
N MET A 179 16.38 -7.27 -6.22
CA MET A 179 16.87 -8.39 -5.43
C MET A 179 18.39 -8.56 -5.55
N GLY A 180 19.03 -8.89 -4.43
CA GLY A 180 20.48 -9.09 -4.36
C GLY A 180 21.30 -7.80 -4.27
N LEU A 181 20.71 -6.62 -4.46
CA LEU A 181 21.40 -5.34 -4.35
C LEU A 181 21.43 -4.85 -2.90
N PRO A 182 22.60 -4.68 -2.26
CA PRO A 182 22.69 -4.04 -0.97
C PRO A 182 22.18 -2.60 -1.01
N HIS A 183 21.30 -2.26 -0.08
CA HIS A 183 20.73 -0.93 0.04
C HIS A 183 20.52 -0.55 1.52
N GLY A 184 20.30 0.72 1.80
CA GLY A 184 20.14 1.24 3.15
C GLY A 184 20.25 2.77 3.18
N PRO A 185 20.50 3.36 4.35
CA PRO A 185 20.70 4.79 4.49
C PRO A 185 21.87 5.25 3.61
N GLN A 186 21.70 6.39 2.98
CA GLN A 186 22.81 7.01 2.24
C GLN A 186 23.89 7.52 3.21
N PRO A 187 25.15 7.66 2.74
CA PRO A 187 26.25 8.08 3.59
C PRO A 187 25.95 9.35 4.40
N GLY A 188 26.18 9.27 5.73
CA GLY A 188 25.93 10.33 6.69
C GLY A 188 24.51 10.35 7.25
N LYS A 189 23.54 9.62 6.66
CA LYS A 189 22.15 9.63 7.12
C LYS A 189 21.93 8.87 8.41
N THR A 190 22.73 7.86 8.68
CA THR A 190 22.70 7.14 9.95
C THR A 190 23.12 8.06 11.09
N GLU A 191 24.23 8.76 10.94
CA GLU A 191 24.75 9.69 11.92
C GLU A 191 23.81 10.88 12.14
N GLU A 192 23.25 11.44 11.07
CA GLU A 192 22.25 12.52 11.12
C GLU A 192 20.98 12.11 11.87
N SER A 193 20.61 10.83 11.87
CA SER A 193 19.41 10.33 12.51
C SER A 193 19.54 10.17 14.03
N ILE A 194 20.78 10.06 14.54
CA ILE A 194 21.01 9.81 15.98
C ILE A 194 20.45 10.97 16.80
N GLY A 195 19.58 10.62 17.76
CA GLY A 195 18.90 11.60 18.60
C GLY A 195 17.57 12.12 18.04
N ALA A 196 17.20 11.79 16.80
CA ALA A 196 15.87 12.06 16.30
C ALA A 196 14.82 11.32 17.12
N LYS A 197 13.68 11.98 17.40
CA LYS A 197 12.61 11.45 18.24
C LYS A 197 11.43 10.93 17.45
N GLU A 198 11.25 11.41 16.24
CA GLU A 198 10.12 11.10 15.39
C GLU A 198 10.48 11.24 13.90
N THR A 199 9.64 10.69 13.07
CA THR A 199 9.66 10.93 11.62
C THR A 199 8.32 11.52 11.18
N ASN A 200 8.36 12.33 10.14
CA ASN A 200 7.18 12.92 9.51
C ASN A 200 7.08 12.47 8.03
N GLU A 201 7.31 11.19 7.79
CA GLU A 201 7.26 10.63 6.45
C GLU A 201 5.93 9.93 6.18
N PHE A 202 5.48 10.02 4.92
CA PHE A 202 4.47 9.14 4.35
C PHE A 202 5.08 8.43 3.15
N ALA A 203 5.18 7.12 3.22
CA ALA A 203 5.65 6.30 2.12
C ALA A 203 4.94 4.95 2.10
N VAL A 204 4.80 4.40 0.91
CA VAL A 204 4.28 3.04 0.69
C VAL A 204 5.40 2.19 0.13
N MET A 205 5.71 1.09 0.80
CA MET A 205 6.69 0.12 0.36
C MET A 205 6.00 -1.17 -0.09
N ILE A 206 6.49 -1.72 -1.16
CA ILE A 206 6.07 -3.02 -1.70
C ILE A 206 7.30 -3.92 -1.73
N ASP A 207 7.26 -5.00 -0.94
CA ASP A 207 8.25 -6.08 -1.00
C ASP A 207 7.65 -7.26 -1.71
N THR A 208 8.28 -7.70 -2.78
CA THR A 208 7.84 -8.85 -3.55
C THR A 208 8.55 -10.13 -3.08
N PHE A 209 7.93 -11.27 -3.31
CA PHE A 209 8.56 -12.59 -3.08
C PHE A 209 8.98 -13.25 -4.39
N LYS A 210 8.97 -12.49 -5.46
CA LYS A 210 9.40 -12.85 -6.80
C LYS A 210 9.85 -11.60 -7.53
N LYS A 211 10.71 -11.78 -8.53
CA LYS A 211 11.09 -10.70 -9.43
C LYS A 211 9.87 -10.06 -10.08
N ILE A 212 9.88 -8.74 -10.13
CA ILE A 212 8.88 -7.95 -10.88
C ILE A 212 9.11 -8.15 -12.36
N ASN A 213 8.03 -8.40 -13.10
CA ASN A 213 8.04 -8.56 -14.56
C ASN A 213 7.65 -7.26 -15.23
#